data_b3d40d63b9f16d999062da901beb3c85
#
_entry.id   b3d40d63b9f16d999062da901beb3c85
#
_cell.length_a   1.000
_cell.length_b   1.000
_cell.length_c   1.000
_cell.angle_alpha   90.00
_cell.angle_beta   90.00
_cell.angle_gamma   90.00
#
_symmetry.space_group_name_H-M   'P 1'
#
loop_
_entity.id
_entity.type
_entity.pdbx_description
1 polymer ?
#
loop_
_entity_poly.entity_id
_entity_poly.type
_entity_poly.pdbx_seq_one_letter_code
_entity_poly.pdbx_strand_id
1 'polypeptide(L)'
;QELSLTLQAVLKKHEGITVADIPVEDAYSIRCTPQFVGPTKEAVNHAHEVLLRELNSSNDNPLIFTEWDTFIHNGHFHGQPISFAMDCLAISMVNIGVVSDRRIDRFMKAVNSTGLPPFLCKEDTGVRMGLMGGQFMTTSLVAENRTLAVPASIQSITSTADFQDIVSFGLIAGRKARKIVENTNHILSFELLCAAQAADLRGVDKLS
;
A
#
# COMPACT_ATOMS: atom_id res chain seq x y z
N GLN A 1 -6.36 16.30 1.76
CA GLN A 1 -7.07 17.51 1.30
C GLN A 1 -7.17 17.55 -0.24
N GLU A 2 -6.07 17.38 -0.97
CA GLU A 2 -5.98 17.40 -2.43
C GLU A 2 -6.86 16.31 -3.10
N LEU A 3 -6.80 15.08 -2.59
CA LEU A 3 -7.63 13.96 -3.09
C LEU A 3 -9.12 14.18 -2.84
N SER A 4 -9.49 14.78 -1.70
CA SER A 4 -10.87 15.13 -1.39
C SER A 4 -11.43 16.20 -2.34
N LEU A 5 -10.62 17.19 -2.71
CA LEU A 5 -10.99 18.23 -3.68
C LEU A 5 -11.16 17.66 -5.09
N THR A 6 -10.29 16.73 -5.49
CA THR A 6 -10.38 16.05 -6.78
C THR A 6 -11.65 15.19 -6.88
N LEU A 7 -11.97 14.42 -5.83
CA LEU A 7 -13.19 13.62 -5.77
C LEU A 7 -14.45 14.52 -5.79
N GLN A 8 -14.44 15.65 -5.08
CA GLN A 8 -15.55 16.61 -5.12
C GLN A 8 -15.71 17.23 -6.51
N ALA A 9 -14.62 17.53 -7.21
CA ALA A 9 -14.67 18.07 -8.57
C ALA A 9 -15.23 17.04 -9.57
N VAL A 10 -14.88 15.77 -9.42
CA VAL A 10 -15.43 14.67 -10.22
C VAL A 10 -16.93 14.51 -9.95
N LEU A 11 -17.35 14.51 -8.69
CA LEU A 11 -18.76 14.35 -8.31
C LEU A 11 -19.63 15.53 -8.76
N LYS A 12 -19.10 16.76 -8.81
CA LYS A 12 -19.82 17.94 -9.32
C LYS A 12 -20.11 17.93 -10.83
N LYS A 13 -19.40 17.11 -11.61
CA LYS A 13 -19.61 16.96 -13.05
C LYS A 13 -20.77 16.02 -13.41
N HIS A 14 -21.33 15.29 -12.46
CA HIS A 14 -22.42 14.35 -12.70
C HIS A 14 -23.79 14.99 -12.43
N GLU A 15 -24.23 15.83 -13.35
CA GLU A 15 -25.64 16.22 -13.46
C GLU A 15 -26.42 14.99 -13.94
N GLY A 16 -27.26 14.40 -13.09
CA GLY A 16 -28.18 13.34 -13.49
C GLY A 16 -28.19 12.06 -12.64
N ILE A 17 -27.35 11.94 -11.63
CA ILE A 17 -27.50 10.85 -10.66
C ILE A 17 -28.62 11.21 -9.69
N THR A 18 -29.73 10.47 -9.75
CA THR A 18 -30.81 10.65 -8.78
C THR A 18 -30.44 10.07 -7.42
N VAL A 19 -30.80 10.75 -6.34
CA VAL A 19 -30.53 10.33 -4.96
C VAL A 19 -31.11 8.93 -4.65
N ALA A 20 -32.10 8.48 -5.42
CA ALA A 20 -32.73 7.17 -5.27
C ALA A 20 -31.81 6.00 -5.70
N ASP A 21 -30.81 6.25 -6.55
CA ASP A 21 -29.91 5.21 -7.09
C ASP A 21 -28.61 5.07 -6.29
N ILE A 22 -28.39 5.92 -5.29
CA ILE A 22 -27.19 5.89 -4.46
C ILE A 22 -27.57 5.34 -3.08
N PRO A 23 -26.88 4.29 -2.57
CA PRO A 23 -27.08 3.88 -1.18
C PRO A 23 -26.78 5.04 -0.23
N VAL A 24 -27.51 5.12 0.87
CA VAL A 24 -27.37 6.19 1.90
C VAL A 24 -25.91 6.36 2.32
N GLU A 25 -25.19 5.26 2.40
CA GLU A 25 -23.75 5.23 2.68
C GLU A 25 -23.06 4.10 1.90
N ASP A 26 -21.98 4.45 1.19
CA ASP A 26 -21.09 3.45 0.62
C ASP A 26 -20.19 2.79 1.67
N ALA A 27 -19.61 1.64 1.31
CA ALA A 27 -18.62 0.99 2.16
C ALA A 27 -17.38 1.88 2.38
N TYR A 28 -16.74 1.73 3.53
CA TYR A 28 -15.55 2.52 3.88
C TYR A 28 -14.41 2.41 2.86
N SER A 29 -14.26 1.26 2.21
CA SER A 29 -13.27 1.08 1.14
C SER A 29 -13.46 2.01 -0.06
N ILE A 30 -14.64 2.63 -0.19
CA ILE A 30 -14.95 3.63 -1.21
C ILE A 30 -14.97 5.02 -0.58
N ARG A 31 -15.90 5.29 0.35
CA ARG A 31 -16.11 6.64 0.88
C ARG A 31 -14.99 7.16 1.77
N CYS A 32 -14.19 6.28 2.38
CA CYS A 32 -13.05 6.65 3.22
C CYS A 32 -11.70 6.56 2.49
N THR A 33 -11.69 6.52 1.15
CA THR A 33 -10.46 6.48 0.34
C THR A 33 -9.46 7.58 0.72
N PRO A 34 -9.84 8.86 0.94
CA PRO A 34 -8.89 9.90 1.36
C PRO A 34 -8.21 9.58 2.68
N GLN A 35 -8.92 8.97 3.64
CA GLN A 35 -8.41 8.62 4.96
C GLN A 35 -7.44 7.43 4.95
N PHE A 36 -7.43 6.62 3.90
CA PHE A 36 -6.45 5.56 3.70
C PHE A 36 -5.25 6.04 2.88
N VAL A 37 -5.50 6.78 1.79
CA VAL A 37 -4.45 7.22 0.86
C VAL A 37 -3.64 8.37 1.44
N GLY A 38 -4.26 9.30 2.16
CA GLY A 38 -3.58 10.44 2.77
C GLY A 38 -2.43 10.03 3.70
N PRO A 39 -2.68 9.27 4.77
CA PRO A 39 -1.63 8.80 5.68
C PRO A 39 -0.57 7.93 4.98
N THR A 40 -0.94 7.16 3.95
CA THR A 40 0.04 6.39 3.17
C THR A 40 0.97 7.31 2.40
N LYS A 41 0.46 8.39 1.78
CA LYS A 41 1.28 9.40 1.11
C LYS A 41 2.25 10.08 2.09
N GLU A 42 1.79 10.38 3.30
CA GLU A 42 2.64 10.93 4.37
C GLU A 42 3.74 9.96 4.79
N ALA A 43 3.43 8.66 4.94
CA ALA A 43 4.42 7.63 5.25
C ALA A 43 5.47 7.47 4.13
N VAL A 44 5.06 7.55 2.86
CA VAL A 44 5.99 7.53 1.70
C VAL A 44 6.90 8.75 1.74
N ASN A 45 6.37 9.95 1.97
CA ASN A 45 7.16 11.17 2.05
C ASN A 45 8.15 11.11 3.21
N HIS A 46 7.71 10.66 4.38
CA HIS A 46 8.58 10.49 5.54
C HIS A 46 9.73 9.49 5.26
N ALA A 47 9.42 8.34 4.66
CA ALA A 47 10.43 7.36 4.28
C ALA A 47 11.46 7.95 3.29
N HIS A 48 10.98 8.72 2.31
CA HIS A 48 11.84 9.40 1.35
C HIS A 48 12.78 10.43 2.04
N GLU A 49 12.26 11.25 2.93
CA GLU A 49 13.06 12.23 3.68
C GLU A 49 14.13 11.57 4.56
N VAL A 50 13.76 10.47 5.24
CA VAL A 50 14.72 9.72 6.06
C VAL A 50 15.83 9.13 5.19
N LEU A 51 15.46 8.50 4.06
CA LEU A 51 16.43 7.94 3.12
C LEU A 51 17.38 9.00 2.56
N LEU A 52 16.87 10.18 2.17
CA LEU A 52 17.71 11.27 1.67
C LEU A 52 18.71 11.77 2.72
N ARG A 53 18.31 11.86 3.98
CA ARG A 53 19.22 12.26 5.07
C ARG A 53 20.32 11.23 5.27
N GLU A 54 19.97 9.95 5.32
CA GLU A 54 20.95 8.87 5.49
C GLU A 54 21.93 8.77 4.30
N LEU A 55 21.42 8.92 3.06
CA LEU A 55 22.25 8.90 1.86
C LEU A 55 23.26 10.07 1.79
N ASN A 56 22.95 11.19 2.46
CA ASN A 56 23.80 12.37 2.49
C ASN A 56 24.56 12.55 3.81
N SER A 57 24.54 11.56 4.69
CA SER A 57 25.25 11.57 5.95
C SER A 57 26.51 10.72 5.94
N SER A 58 27.43 10.99 6.85
CA SER A 58 28.62 10.16 7.09
C SER A 58 28.27 9.06 8.06
N ASN A 59 28.15 7.82 7.57
CA ASN A 59 27.58 6.68 8.28
C ASN A 59 28.60 5.63 8.69
N ASP A 60 29.90 5.87 8.48
CA ASP A 60 30.92 4.90 8.81
C ASP A 60 31.43 5.02 10.24
N ASN A 61 32.15 4.02 10.71
CA ASN A 61 32.82 4.01 12.00
C ASN A 61 34.19 3.29 11.87
N PRO A 62 35.31 3.96 12.21
CA PRO A 62 35.37 5.35 12.66
C PRO A 62 35.22 6.40 11.54
N LEU A 63 34.80 7.60 11.87
CA LEU A 63 34.92 8.75 10.98
C LEU A 63 36.35 9.29 11.00
N ILE A 64 36.94 9.49 9.82
CA ILE A 64 38.32 9.95 9.65
C ILE A 64 38.32 11.43 9.27
N PHE A 65 39.03 12.25 10.02
CA PHE A 65 39.17 13.69 9.82
C PHE A 65 40.62 14.01 9.47
N THR A 66 40.91 13.99 8.17
CA THR A 66 42.30 14.23 7.67
C THR A 66 42.82 15.61 7.99
N GLU A 67 41.92 16.61 8.08
CA GLU A 67 42.28 18.00 8.43
C GLU A 67 42.80 18.15 9.85
N TRP A 68 42.37 17.25 10.75
CA TRP A 68 42.71 17.27 12.16
C TRP A 68 43.63 16.11 12.58
N ASP A 69 44.07 15.31 11.60
CA ASP A 69 44.87 14.08 11.84
C ASP A 69 44.30 13.23 12.96
N THR A 70 42.98 12.99 12.89
CA THR A 70 42.27 12.25 13.94
C THR A 70 41.16 11.37 13.38
N PHE A 71 40.71 10.46 14.20
CA PHE A 71 39.51 9.64 13.92
C PHE A 71 38.63 9.58 15.17
N ILE A 72 37.31 9.44 14.95
CA ILE A 72 36.31 9.43 16.03
C ILE A 72 35.41 8.23 15.88
N HIS A 73 35.35 7.40 16.90
CA HIS A 73 34.36 6.32 17.01
C HIS A 73 32.97 6.91 17.27
N ASN A 74 31.97 6.33 16.63
CA ASN A 74 30.60 6.85 16.68
C ASN A 74 29.57 5.73 16.46
N GLY A 75 28.29 6.09 16.47
CA GLY A 75 27.14 5.20 16.23
C GLY A 75 26.34 5.49 14.97
N HIS A 76 26.82 6.33 14.04
CA HIS A 76 26.09 6.74 12.85
C HIS A 76 25.76 5.59 11.89
N PHE A 77 26.51 4.49 11.96
CA PHE A 77 26.27 3.27 11.18
C PHE A 77 25.00 2.51 11.59
N HIS A 78 24.37 2.84 12.71
CA HIS A 78 23.36 1.98 13.35
C HIS A 78 22.11 1.74 12.47
N GLY A 79 21.68 2.72 11.68
CA GLY A 79 20.59 2.57 10.69
C GLY A 79 19.18 2.41 11.27
N GLN A 80 18.97 2.71 12.57
CA GLN A 80 17.64 2.64 13.19
C GLN A 80 16.60 3.54 12.51
N PRO A 81 16.94 4.77 12.03
CA PRO A 81 15.98 5.59 11.30
C PRO A 81 15.45 4.90 10.04
N ILE A 82 16.31 4.20 9.29
CA ILE A 82 15.92 3.45 8.11
C ILE A 82 14.96 2.31 8.47
N SER A 83 15.28 1.56 9.53
CA SER A 83 14.44 0.44 9.97
C SER A 83 13.02 0.90 10.31
N PHE A 84 12.87 1.96 11.10
CA PHE A 84 11.57 2.52 11.46
C PHE A 84 10.81 3.05 10.23
N ALA A 85 11.49 3.79 9.35
CA ALA A 85 10.86 4.34 8.16
C ALA A 85 10.33 3.23 7.23
N MET A 86 11.11 2.16 7.05
CA MET A 86 10.72 1.02 6.21
C MET A 86 9.57 0.20 6.83
N ASP A 87 9.57 -0.03 8.13
CA ASP A 87 8.46 -0.70 8.81
C ASP A 87 7.16 0.14 8.75
N CYS A 88 7.25 1.44 8.94
CA CYS A 88 6.11 2.34 8.81
C CYS A 88 5.54 2.35 7.37
N LEU A 89 6.41 2.40 6.36
CA LEU A 89 6.04 2.27 4.95
C LEU A 89 5.35 0.94 4.68
N ALA A 90 5.91 -0.17 5.18
CA ALA A 90 5.36 -1.51 5.03
C ALA A 90 3.92 -1.61 5.57
N ILE A 91 3.69 -1.12 6.79
CA ILE A 91 2.37 -1.10 7.43
C ILE A 91 1.37 -0.28 6.60
N SER A 92 1.78 0.89 6.12
CA SER A 92 0.94 1.76 5.31
C SER A 92 0.54 1.11 3.98
N MET A 93 1.48 0.44 3.31
CA MET A 93 1.23 -0.26 2.06
C MET A 93 0.32 -1.49 2.22
N VAL A 94 0.40 -2.19 3.36
CA VAL A 94 -0.56 -3.27 3.68
C VAL A 94 -1.99 -2.73 3.72
N ASN A 95 -2.21 -1.57 4.33
CA ASN A 95 -3.54 -0.95 4.37
C ASN A 95 -4.08 -0.66 2.96
N ILE A 96 -3.26 -0.14 2.05
CA ILE A 96 -3.65 0.08 0.65
C ILE A 96 -4.06 -1.24 -0.01
N GLY A 97 -3.25 -2.30 0.14
CA GLY A 97 -3.59 -3.63 -0.39
C GLY A 97 -4.91 -4.17 0.16
N VAL A 98 -5.15 -4.02 1.47
CA VAL A 98 -6.41 -4.44 2.10
C VAL A 98 -7.61 -3.68 1.55
N VAL A 99 -7.51 -2.36 1.42
CA VAL A 99 -8.61 -1.52 0.89
C VAL A 99 -8.90 -1.87 -0.57
N SER A 100 -7.86 -2.06 -1.38
CA SER A 100 -7.98 -2.50 -2.77
C SER A 100 -8.68 -3.87 -2.87
N ASP A 101 -8.25 -4.86 -2.08
CA ASP A 101 -8.88 -6.19 -2.04
C ASP A 101 -10.37 -6.11 -1.62
N ARG A 102 -10.74 -5.21 -0.69
CA ARG A 102 -12.17 -4.97 -0.36
C ARG A 102 -12.98 -4.43 -1.53
N ARG A 103 -12.40 -3.55 -2.37
CA ARG A 103 -13.05 -3.05 -3.58
C ARG A 103 -13.15 -4.13 -4.66
N ILE A 104 -12.11 -4.97 -4.81
CA ILE A 104 -12.16 -6.16 -5.69
C ILE A 104 -13.29 -7.10 -5.25
N ASP A 105 -13.42 -7.41 -3.96
CA ASP A 105 -14.49 -8.27 -3.44
C ASP A 105 -15.89 -7.72 -3.77
N ARG A 106 -16.07 -6.40 -3.77
CA ARG A 106 -17.33 -5.78 -4.17
C ARG A 106 -17.65 -5.99 -5.65
N PHE A 107 -16.66 -5.96 -6.53
CA PHE A 107 -16.86 -6.27 -7.95
C PHE A 107 -17.25 -7.73 -8.18
N MET A 108 -16.79 -8.65 -7.33
CA MET A 108 -17.08 -10.08 -7.47
C MET A 108 -18.52 -10.46 -7.08
N LYS A 109 -19.19 -9.60 -6.27
CA LYS A 109 -20.54 -9.88 -5.73
C LYS A 109 -21.60 -9.02 -6.39
N ALA A 110 -22.51 -9.64 -7.13
CA ALA A 110 -23.61 -8.93 -7.82
C ALA A 110 -24.41 -8.02 -6.87
N VAL A 111 -24.66 -8.44 -5.64
CA VAL A 111 -25.39 -7.64 -4.62
C VAL A 111 -24.68 -6.34 -4.25
N ASN A 112 -23.36 -6.31 -4.33
CA ASN A 112 -22.53 -5.15 -3.97
C ASN A 112 -22.13 -4.29 -5.18
N SER A 113 -22.29 -4.81 -6.39
CA SER A 113 -21.82 -4.19 -7.63
C SER A 113 -22.93 -3.50 -8.43
N THR A 114 -24.11 -3.36 -7.84
CA THR A 114 -25.25 -2.59 -8.42
C THR A 114 -25.57 -3.03 -9.85
N GLY A 115 -25.92 -4.32 -10.02
CA GLY A 115 -26.39 -4.88 -11.30
C GLY A 115 -25.29 -5.36 -12.26
N LEU A 116 -24.02 -5.36 -11.86
CA LEU A 116 -22.99 -6.09 -12.61
C LEU A 116 -23.12 -7.59 -12.37
N PRO A 117 -22.77 -8.44 -13.36
CA PRO A 117 -22.85 -9.88 -13.19
C PRO A 117 -21.80 -10.37 -12.17
N PRO A 118 -22.07 -11.49 -11.47
CA PRO A 118 -21.11 -12.08 -10.54
C PRO A 118 -19.75 -12.30 -11.22
N PHE A 119 -18.67 -12.03 -10.49
CA PHE A 119 -17.28 -12.15 -10.96
C PHE A 119 -16.97 -11.38 -12.23
N LEU A 120 -17.79 -10.38 -12.57
CA LEU A 120 -17.72 -9.59 -13.83
C LEU A 120 -17.75 -10.52 -15.06
N CYS A 121 -18.47 -11.61 -14.99
CA CYS A 121 -18.61 -12.61 -16.04
C CYS A 121 -19.81 -12.26 -16.93
N LYS A 122 -19.56 -11.90 -18.20
CA LYS A 122 -20.58 -11.43 -19.13
C LYS A 122 -21.63 -12.50 -19.48
N GLU A 123 -21.19 -13.74 -19.64
CA GLU A 123 -22.00 -14.84 -20.15
C GLU A 123 -21.71 -16.13 -19.38
N ASP A 124 -22.72 -16.99 -19.25
CA ASP A 124 -22.59 -18.34 -18.70
C ASP A 124 -21.90 -18.41 -17.32
N THR A 125 -22.23 -17.49 -16.41
CA THR A 125 -21.68 -17.50 -15.05
C THR A 125 -21.96 -18.84 -14.37
N GLY A 126 -20.89 -19.50 -13.92
CA GLY A 126 -20.96 -20.86 -13.36
C GLY A 126 -20.30 -21.91 -14.26
N VAL A 127 -20.38 -21.73 -15.60
CA VAL A 127 -19.54 -22.46 -16.57
C VAL A 127 -18.24 -21.69 -16.80
N ARG A 128 -18.36 -20.36 -16.94
CA ARG A 128 -17.22 -19.43 -17.01
C ARG A 128 -17.04 -18.76 -15.66
N MET A 129 -15.80 -18.57 -15.25
CA MET A 129 -15.43 -18.07 -13.92
C MET A 129 -15.18 -16.57 -13.87
N GLY A 130 -15.20 -15.88 -15.02
CA GLY A 130 -14.87 -14.46 -15.10
C GLY A 130 -13.53 -14.12 -14.43
N LEU A 131 -13.52 -13.11 -13.57
CA LEU A 131 -12.33 -12.67 -12.85
C LEU A 131 -12.15 -13.33 -11.47
N MET A 132 -12.93 -14.38 -11.13
CA MET A 132 -12.86 -15.05 -9.83
C MET A 132 -11.44 -15.55 -9.49
N GLY A 133 -10.72 -16.10 -10.47
CA GLY A 133 -9.36 -16.61 -10.26
C GLY A 133 -8.36 -15.56 -9.79
N GLY A 134 -8.50 -14.32 -10.24
CA GLY A 134 -7.65 -13.21 -9.80
C GLY A 134 -7.90 -12.78 -8.34
N GLN A 135 -9.12 -13.00 -7.83
CA GLN A 135 -9.41 -12.74 -6.43
C GLN A 135 -8.62 -13.67 -5.48
N PHE A 136 -8.40 -14.92 -5.85
CA PHE A 136 -7.53 -15.82 -5.07
C PHE A 136 -6.11 -15.27 -4.95
N MET A 137 -5.58 -14.74 -6.05
CA MET A 137 -4.25 -14.09 -6.05
C MET A 137 -4.22 -12.90 -5.08
N THR A 138 -5.17 -11.96 -5.17
CA THR A 138 -5.17 -10.75 -4.33
C THR A 138 -5.33 -11.09 -2.86
N THR A 139 -6.20 -12.01 -2.51
CA THR A 139 -6.40 -12.50 -1.14
C THR A 139 -5.11 -13.12 -0.58
N SER A 140 -4.43 -13.94 -1.38
CA SER A 140 -3.14 -14.55 -1.01
C SER A 140 -2.06 -13.48 -0.76
N LEU A 141 -1.93 -12.51 -1.66
CA LEU A 141 -0.96 -11.42 -1.51
C LEU A 141 -1.25 -10.52 -0.30
N VAL A 142 -2.52 -10.27 0.01
CA VAL A 142 -2.91 -9.54 1.23
C VAL A 142 -2.51 -10.33 2.49
N ALA A 143 -2.72 -11.64 2.49
CA ALA A 143 -2.32 -12.49 3.62
C ALA A 143 -0.79 -12.49 3.79
N GLU A 144 -0.03 -12.66 2.71
CA GLU A 144 1.42 -12.58 2.73
C GLU A 144 1.92 -11.22 3.24
N ASN A 145 1.35 -10.12 2.73
CA ASN A 145 1.72 -8.77 3.16
C ASN A 145 1.53 -8.56 4.66
N ARG A 146 0.46 -9.10 5.25
CA ARG A 146 0.23 -9.03 6.71
C ARG A 146 1.30 -9.74 7.50
N THR A 147 1.79 -10.89 7.04
CA THR A 147 2.88 -11.62 7.71
C THR A 147 4.21 -10.88 7.56
N LEU A 148 4.46 -10.27 6.41
CA LEU A 148 5.66 -9.49 6.14
C LEU A 148 5.68 -8.17 6.94
N ALA A 149 4.54 -7.61 7.30
CA ALA A 149 4.45 -6.32 7.98
C ALA A 149 4.77 -6.35 9.49
N VAL A 150 5.11 -7.51 10.03
CA VAL A 150 5.64 -7.57 11.42
C VAL A 150 6.90 -6.73 11.49
N PRO A 151 6.99 -5.68 12.35
CA PRO A 151 8.12 -4.78 12.35
C PRO A 151 9.44 -5.50 12.62
N ALA A 152 10.46 -5.23 11.79
CA ALA A 152 11.83 -5.76 11.99
C ALA A 152 12.62 -4.92 13.00
N SER A 153 12.31 -3.64 13.08
CA SER A 153 12.99 -2.66 13.94
C SER A 153 12.91 -2.96 15.45
N ILE A 154 11.96 -3.80 15.86
CA ILE A 154 11.76 -4.21 17.25
C ILE A 154 12.27 -5.65 17.52
N GLN A 155 12.91 -6.29 16.54
CA GLN A 155 13.36 -7.70 16.65
C GLN A 155 14.83 -7.83 17.03
N SER A 156 15.41 -6.80 17.65
CA SER A 156 16.82 -6.80 18.01
C SER A 156 17.23 -8.04 18.82
N ILE A 157 18.40 -8.57 18.49
CA ILE A 157 19.01 -9.71 19.17
C ILE A 157 20.46 -9.35 19.44
N THR A 158 20.93 -9.60 20.66
CA THR A 158 22.32 -9.38 21.05
C THR A 158 23.28 -10.27 20.25
N SER A 159 24.38 -9.70 19.80
CA SER A 159 25.45 -10.42 19.09
C SER A 159 26.84 -9.97 19.54
N THR A 160 27.88 -10.63 19.01
CA THR A 160 29.33 -10.31 19.29
C THR A 160 29.68 -10.15 20.76
N ALA A 161 29.27 -11.13 21.59
CA ALA A 161 29.53 -11.16 23.03
C ALA A 161 29.09 -9.85 23.72
N ASP A 162 27.86 -9.45 23.47
CA ASP A 162 27.17 -8.25 23.98
C ASP A 162 27.73 -6.90 23.51
N PHE A 163 28.71 -6.91 22.61
CA PHE A 163 29.25 -5.67 22.05
C PHE A 163 28.23 -4.98 21.12
N GLN A 164 27.48 -5.79 20.37
CA GLN A 164 26.33 -5.31 19.55
C GLN A 164 25.01 -5.79 20.21
N ASP A 165 24.67 -5.17 21.32
CA ASP A 165 23.51 -5.54 22.15
C ASP A 165 22.17 -5.07 21.55
N ILE A 166 22.18 -4.08 20.66
CA ILE A 166 21.02 -3.60 19.90
C ILE A 166 21.38 -3.49 18.42
N VAL A 167 20.58 -4.11 17.57
CA VAL A 167 20.73 -4.12 16.10
C VAL A 167 19.43 -3.65 15.44
N SER A 168 19.53 -2.77 14.44
CA SER A 168 18.39 -2.13 13.81
C SER A 168 17.61 -3.01 12.83
N PHE A 169 18.24 -4.01 12.20
CA PHE A 169 17.70 -4.81 11.12
C PHE A 169 17.11 -4.01 9.94
N GLY A 170 17.69 -2.84 9.62
CA GLY A 170 17.23 -1.97 8.55
C GLY A 170 17.17 -2.66 7.18
N LEU A 171 18.13 -3.55 6.86
CA LEU A 171 18.09 -4.34 5.63
C LEU A 171 16.88 -5.29 5.58
N ILE A 172 16.54 -5.92 6.70
CA ILE A 172 15.37 -6.80 6.78
C ILE A 172 14.09 -5.98 6.59
N ALA A 173 13.96 -4.85 7.28
CA ALA A 173 12.84 -3.94 7.13
C ALA A 173 12.67 -3.48 5.67
N GLY A 174 13.76 -3.04 5.02
CA GLY A 174 13.75 -2.59 3.63
C GLY A 174 13.36 -3.69 2.63
N ARG A 175 13.87 -4.91 2.80
CA ARG A 175 13.51 -6.05 1.95
C ARG A 175 12.04 -6.42 2.07
N LYS A 176 11.48 -6.41 3.28
CA LYS A 176 10.07 -6.67 3.56
C LYS A 176 9.19 -5.57 2.97
N ALA A 177 9.54 -4.31 3.19
CA ALA A 177 8.82 -3.18 2.62
C ALA A 177 8.77 -3.25 1.09
N ARG A 178 9.91 -3.54 0.43
CA ARG A 178 9.98 -3.74 -1.02
C ARG A 178 9.02 -4.83 -1.49
N LYS A 179 9.04 -6.00 -0.84
CA LYS A 179 8.16 -7.12 -1.22
C LYS A 179 6.68 -6.76 -1.06
N ILE A 180 6.32 -6.06 0.02
CA ILE A 180 4.95 -5.58 0.26
C ILE A 180 4.52 -4.59 -0.83
N VAL A 181 5.40 -3.67 -1.26
CA VAL A 181 5.12 -2.74 -2.36
C VAL A 181 4.88 -3.49 -3.66
N GLU A 182 5.72 -4.47 -4.01
CA GLU A 182 5.57 -5.32 -5.19
C GLU A 182 4.21 -6.05 -5.18
N ASN A 183 3.88 -6.71 -4.07
CA ASN A 183 2.60 -7.40 -3.90
C ASN A 183 1.40 -6.44 -3.99
N THR A 184 1.51 -5.26 -3.37
CA THR A 184 0.44 -4.25 -3.41
C THR A 184 0.22 -3.73 -4.82
N ASN A 185 1.27 -3.56 -5.61
CA ASN A 185 1.15 -3.20 -7.04
C ASN A 185 0.39 -4.26 -7.84
N HIS A 186 0.60 -5.54 -7.58
CA HIS A 186 -0.19 -6.61 -8.22
C HIS A 186 -1.67 -6.55 -7.83
N ILE A 187 -1.97 -6.29 -6.55
CA ILE A 187 -3.35 -6.14 -6.07
C ILE A 187 -4.03 -4.95 -6.75
N LEU A 188 -3.38 -3.78 -6.79
CA LEU A 188 -3.89 -2.58 -7.44
C LEU A 188 -4.07 -2.77 -8.95
N SER A 189 -3.15 -3.47 -9.61
CA SER A 189 -3.26 -3.78 -11.05
C SER A 189 -4.48 -4.64 -11.34
N PHE A 190 -4.77 -5.60 -10.47
CA PHE A 190 -5.97 -6.43 -10.62
C PHE A 190 -7.25 -5.65 -10.30
N GLU A 191 -7.25 -4.75 -9.34
CA GLU A 191 -8.36 -3.83 -9.09
C GLU A 191 -8.66 -2.99 -10.33
N LEU A 192 -7.63 -2.47 -10.98
CA LEU A 192 -7.76 -1.68 -12.21
C LEU A 192 -8.36 -2.51 -13.35
N LEU A 193 -7.95 -3.77 -13.49
CA LEU A 193 -8.53 -4.70 -14.44
C LEU A 193 -10.02 -4.96 -14.15
N CYS A 194 -10.39 -5.16 -12.89
CA CYS A 194 -11.79 -5.30 -12.49
C CYS A 194 -12.60 -4.05 -12.82
N ALA A 195 -12.06 -2.88 -12.56
CA ALA A 195 -12.72 -1.60 -12.86
C ALA A 195 -12.92 -1.41 -14.37
N ALA A 196 -11.92 -1.74 -15.20
CA ALA A 196 -12.02 -1.69 -16.64
C ALA A 196 -13.11 -2.66 -17.18
N GLN A 197 -13.10 -3.90 -16.71
CA GLN A 197 -14.12 -4.88 -17.09
C GLN A 197 -15.53 -4.45 -16.65
N ALA A 198 -15.65 -3.86 -15.46
CA ALA A 198 -16.92 -3.33 -14.97
C ALA A 198 -17.43 -2.15 -15.83
N ALA A 199 -16.52 -1.30 -16.28
CA ALA A 199 -16.81 -0.20 -17.18
C ALA A 199 -17.34 -0.71 -18.54
N ASP A 200 -16.67 -1.69 -19.12
CA ASP A 200 -17.11 -2.32 -20.39
C ASP A 200 -18.51 -2.96 -20.25
N LEU A 201 -18.78 -3.63 -19.14
CA LEU A 201 -20.08 -4.26 -18.88
C LEU A 201 -21.20 -3.25 -18.68
N ARG A 202 -20.91 -2.05 -18.17
CA ARG A 202 -21.88 -0.96 -18.01
C ARG A 202 -22.13 -0.15 -19.29
N GLY A 203 -21.20 -0.18 -20.22
CA GLY A 203 -21.14 0.65 -21.41
C GLY A 203 -20.25 1.86 -21.21
N VAL A 204 -19.22 1.98 -22.05
CA VAL A 204 -18.17 3.02 -21.97
C VAL A 204 -18.75 4.43 -22.19
N ASP A 205 -19.84 4.53 -22.95
CA ASP A 205 -20.61 5.75 -23.21
C ASP A 205 -21.26 6.36 -21.96
N LYS A 206 -21.38 5.57 -20.88
CA LYS A 206 -21.91 6.02 -19.58
C LYS A 206 -20.83 6.47 -18.59
N LEU A 207 -19.57 6.42 -19.01
CA LEU A 207 -18.46 6.91 -18.22
C LEU A 207 -18.22 8.38 -18.55
N SER A 208 -18.06 9.19 -17.54
CA SER A 208 -17.76 10.63 -17.67
C SER A 208 -16.26 10.90 -17.80
#